data_7c8c219235dce463a7790e02de06f2bf
#
_entry.id   7c8c219235dce463a7790e02de06f2bf
#
_cell.length_a   1.000
_cell.length_b   1.000
_cell.length_c   1.000
_cell.angle_alpha   90.00
_cell.angle_beta   90.00
_cell.angle_gamma   90.00
#
_symmetry.space_group_name_H-M   'P 1'
#
loop_
_entity.id
_entity.type
_entity.pdbx_description
1 polymer ?
#
loop_
_entity_poly.entity_id
_entity_poly.type
_entity_poly.pdbx_seq_one_letter_code
_entity_poly.pdbx_strand_id
1 'polypeptide(L)'
;VSARNLGASGSRVATPGGRVATPEATRIEATTRRNADTLRALVESGNALLSPEGGPEASAAEVVAWVAENFSADAAAVACSMADAVLPHVVAAQLPGVDVLFLDTGYHFTETYVTRDEVARALDVRVVDVLPEQTVAEQDAEFGAELFARDPGLCCARRKVEPLQRALGGYELWFTGVRREEAPTRANTPLLQWDERNGLIKVNPLAAWTFDELLDYAGANQVTVNLLMSHGYPSIGCEPCTKPVAEGEDPRSGRWAGLAKTECGLHL
;
A
#
# COMPACT_ATOMS: atom_id res chain seq x y z
N VAL A 1 53.01 5.42 -20.38
CA VAL A 1 52.31 6.32 -19.44
C VAL A 1 51.05 5.63 -18.98
N SER A 2 51.06 5.27 -17.68
CA SER A 2 50.15 4.36 -16.97
C SER A 2 48.81 5.01 -16.74
N ALA A 3 47.72 4.38 -17.14
CA ALA A 3 46.35 4.74 -16.74
C ALA A 3 45.98 3.99 -15.45
N ARG A 4 45.72 4.74 -14.38
CA ARG A 4 45.30 4.20 -13.07
C ARG A 4 43.77 3.96 -13.10
N ASN A 5 43.39 2.74 -12.77
CA ASN A 5 42.06 2.32 -12.45
C ASN A 5 41.58 3.02 -11.16
N LEU A 6 40.52 3.81 -11.24
CA LEU A 6 39.80 4.32 -10.06
C LEU A 6 38.55 3.44 -9.84
N GLY A 7 38.68 2.56 -8.86
CA GLY A 7 37.56 1.80 -8.35
C GLY A 7 36.57 2.71 -7.61
N ALA A 8 35.35 2.79 -8.08
CA ALA A 8 34.26 3.46 -7.38
C ALA A 8 33.73 2.52 -6.27
N SER A 9 34.14 2.75 -5.04
CA SER A 9 33.48 2.19 -3.86
C SER A 9 32.25 3.03 -3.56
N GLY A 10 31.08 2.54 -3.93
CA GLY A 10 29.80 3.13 -3.53
C GLY A 10 29.58 2.93 -2.03
N SER A 11 29.95 3.90 -1.22
CA SER A 11 29.55 3.97 0.17
C SER A 11 28.04 4.32 0.24
N ARG A 12 27.24 3.37 0.74
CA ARG A 12 25.84 3.63 1.13
C ARG A 12 25.86 4.69 2.22
N VAL A 13 25.28 5.85 1.92
CA VAL A 13 24.96 6.87 2.93
C VAL A 13 23.78 6.33 3.73
N ALA A 14 24.01 5.98 4.98
CA ALA A 14 22.95 5.65 5.92
C ALA A 14 22.19 6.94 6.26
N THR A 15 20.91 7.01 5.91
CA THR A 15 20.00 8.09 6.31
C THR A 15 19.62 7.89 7.78
N PRO A 16 19.76 8.90 8.65
CA PRO A 16 19.33 8.80 10.04
C PRO A 16 17.82 9.08 10.12
N GLY A 17 17.03 8.13 10.58
CA GLY A 17 15.65 8.40 11.01
C GLY A 17 14.62 7.29 10.86
N GLY A 18 14.82 6.29 10.04
CA GLY A 18 13.90 5.16 9.95
C GLY A 18 14.17 4.14 11.05
N ARG A 19 13.26 3.94 11.99
CA ARG A 19 13.31 2.76 12.87
C ARG A 19 12.98 1.54 12.01
N VAL A 20 13.97 0.70 11.75
CA VAL A 20 13.72 -0.66 11.27
C VAL A 20 12.98 -1.37 12.40
N ALA A 21 11.67 -1.54 12.23
CA ALA A 21 10.88 -2.35 13.16
C ALA A 21 11.31 -3.81 12.95
N THR A 22 12.01 -4.38 13.93
CA THR A 22 12.17 -5.81 14.04
C THR A 22 10.80 -6.45 14.30
N PRO A 23 10.56 -7.73 13.93
CA PRO A 23 9.27 -8.41 14.10
C PRO A 23 8.72 -8.42 15.54
N GLU A 24 9.50 -8.00 16.52
CA GLU A 24 9.13 -7.92 17.94
C GLU A 24 8.36 -6.64 18.32
N ALA A 25 8.38 -5.59 17.51
CA ALA A 25 7.76 -4.29 17.87
C ALA A 25 6.28 -4.15 17.47
N THR A 26 5.70 -5.15 16.80
CA THR A 26 4.29 -5.13 16.34
C THR A 26 3.46 -6.19 17.07
N ARG A 27 3.67 -6.36 18.37
CA ARG A 27 2.81 -7.24 19.18
C ARG A 27 1.81 -6.40 19.94
N ILE A 28 0.63 -6.18 19.38
CA ILE A 28 -0.57 -6.18 20.23
C ILE A 28 -0.61 -7.57 20.83
N GLU A 29 -0.54 -7.68 22.15
CA GLU A 29 -0.63 -8.98 22.80
C GLU A 29 -1.86 -9.70 22.27
N ALA A 30 -1.72 -10.96 21.88
CA ALA A 30 -2.76 -11.79 21.24
C ALA A 30 -4.06 -11.89 22.07
N THR A 31 -4.06 -11.36 23.29
CA THR A 31 -5.14 -11.35 24.26
C THR A 31 -6.19 -10.26 24.05
N THR A 32 -5.95 -9.27 23.16
CA THR A 32 -6.85 -8.11 22.97
C THR A 32 -7.53 -8.07 21.61
N ARG A 33 -7.14 -8.91 20.64
CA ARG A 33 -7.75 -8.94 19.33
C ARG A 33 -9.16 -9.55 19.39
N ARG A 34 -10.17 -8.85 18.83
CA ARG A 34 -11.53 -9.37 18.68
C ARG A 34 -11.55 -10.63 17.80
N ASN A 35 -12.49 -11.55 18.07
CA ASN A 35 -12.64 -12.74 17.27
C ASN A 35 -13.25 -12.43 15.88
N ALA A 36 -13.09 -13.37 14.95
CA ALA A 36 -13.53 -13.21 13.57
C ALA A 36 -15.04 -12.94 13.44
N ASP A 37 -15.88 -13.58 14.27
CA ASP A 37 -17.34 -13.40 14.21
C ASP A 37 -17.73 -11.99 14.61
N THR A 38 -17.10 -11.43 15.64
CA THR A 38 -17.31 -10.03 16.05
C THR A 38 -16.89 -9.06 14.96
N LEU A 39 -15.74 -9.30 14.31
CA LEU A 39 -15.26 -8.45 13.23
C LEU A 39 -16.15 -8.54 11.97
N ARG A 40 -16.65 -9.74 11.64
CA ARG A 40 -17.62 -9.91 10.54
C ARG A 40 -18.94 -9.17 10.81
N ALA A 41 -19.46 -9.25 12.03
CA ALA A 41 -20.67 -8.51 12.43
C ALA A 41 -20.45 -6.99 12.32
N LEU A 42 -19.24 -6.49 12.61
CA LEU A 42 -18.89 -5.08 12.40
C LEU A 42 -18.87 -4.71 10.91
N VAL A 43 -18.39 -5.59 10.02
CA VAL A 43 -18.47 -5.36 8.55
C VAL A 43 -19.91 -5.24 8.09
N GLU A 44 -20.80 -6.13 8.54
CA GLU A 44 -22.22 -6.13 8.17
C GLU A 44 -22.92 -4.85 8.66
N SER A 45 -22.79 -4.54 9.94
CA SER A 45 -23.41 -3.34 10.54
C SER A 45 -22.81 -2.04 9.98
N GLY A 46 -21.50 -2.00 9.73
CA GLY A 46 -20.83 -0.87 9.15
C GLY A 46 -21.28 -0.61 7.71
N ASN A 47 -21.39 -1.65 6.87
CA ASN A 47 -21.87 -1.48 5.50
C ASN A 47 -23.34 -1.04 5.47
N ALA A 48 -24.19 -1.53 6.37
CA ALA A 48 -25.59 -1.08 6.46
C ALA A 48 -25.70 0.42 6.78
N LEU A 49 -24.72 0.98 7.51
CA LEU A 49 -24.67 2.40 7.87
C LEU A 49 -24.00 3.23 6.76
N LEU A 50 -22.84 2.77 6.24
CA LEU A 50 -21.96 3.55 5.36
C LEU A 50 -22.36 3.42 3.87
N SER A 51 -23.11 2.38 3.50
CA SER A 51 -23.57 2.13 2.14
C SER A 51 -25.01 1.57 2.17
N PRO A 52 -25.98 2.38 2.66
CA PRO A 52 -27.35 1.93 2.81
C PRO A 52 -28.01 1.65 1.44
N GLU A 53 -28.84 0.62 1.36
CA GLU A 53 -29.56 0.25 0.13
C GLU A 53 -30.42 1.44 -0.36
N GLY A 54 -30.19 1.87 -1.60
CA GLY A 54 -30.90 3.00 -2.22
C GLY A 54 -30.52 4.38 -1.69
N GLY A 55 -29.55 4.48 -0.79
CA GLY A 55 -28.99 5.73 -0.28
C GLY A 55 -27.59 6.05 -0.87
N PRO A 56 -27.06 7.25 -0.57
CA PRO A 56 -25.71 7.59 -0.92
C PRO A 56 -24.69 6.81 -0.09
N GLU A 57 -23.58 6.46 -0.67
CA GLU A 57 -22.44 5.94 0.09
C GLU A 57 -21.77 7.03 0.92
N ALA A 58 -21.23 6.66 2.07
CA ALA A 58 -20.47 7.54 2.93
C ALA A 58 -19.19 8.04 2.24
N SER A 59 -18.79 9.26 2.52
CA SER A 59 -17.53 9.83 2.09
C SER A 59 -16.33 9.13 2.76
N ALA A 60 -15.13 9.30 2.20
CA ALA A 60 -13.92 8.76 2.77
C ALA A 60 -13.71 9.18 4.25
N ALA A 61 -14.03 10.43 4.57
CA ALA A 61 -13.93 10.95 5.94
C ALA A 61 -14.91 10.26 6.90
N GLU A 62 -16.15 10.01 6.47
CA GLU A 62 -17.16 9.32 7.26
C GLU A 62 -16.80 7.84 7.48
N VAL A 63 -16.24 7.18 6.46
CA VAL A 63 -15.74 5.80 6.60
C VAL A 63 -14.62 5.73 7.65
N VAL A 64 -13.65 6.64 7.59
CA VAL A 64 -12.55 6.67 8.56
C VAL A 64 -13.03 7.07 9.95
N ALA A 65 -14.00 8.00 10.06
CA ALA A 65 -14.63 8.36 11.33
C ALA A 65 -15.31 7.15 11.99
N TRP A 66 -16.08 6.36 11.21
CA TRP A 66 -16.67 5.13 11.70
C TRP A 66 -15.60 4.14 12.22
N VAL A 67 -14.48 4.03 11.51
CA VAL A 67 -13.36 3.19 12.00
C VAL A 67 -12.80 3.74 13.30
N ALA A 68 -12.57 5.05 13.43
CA ALA A 68 -12.04 5.68 14.64
C ALA A 68 -12.97 5.55 15.86
N GLU A 69 -14.29 5.45 15.64
CA GLU A 69 -15.27 5.17 16.69
C GLU A 69 -15.22 3.72 17.20
N ASN A 70 -14.81 2.78 16.35
CA ASN A 70 -14.86 1.35 16.65
C ASN A 70 -13.49 0.72 16.92
N PHE A 71 -12.39 1.37 16.53
CA PHE A 71 -11.03 0.82 16.60
C PHE A 71 -10.02 1.90 17.03
N SER A 72 -9.01 1.48 17.76
CA SER A 72 -7.83 2.33 18.02
C SER A 72 -6.86 2.32 16.83
N ALA A 73 -5.98 3.31 16.76
CA ALA A 73 -4.92 3.36 15.75
C ALA A 73 -4.03 2.11 15.76
N ASP A 74 -3.75 1.54 16.95
CA ASP A 74 -2.93 0.33 17.09
C ASP A 74 -3.59 -0.94 16.53
N ALA A 75 -4.93 -0.94 16.39
CA ALA A 75 -5.67 -2.06 15.81
C ALA A 75 -5.76 -1.97 14.27
N ALA A 76 -5.31 -0.85 13.68
CA ALA A 76 -5.44 -0.51 12.28
C ALA A 76 -4.08 -0.39 11.59
N ALA A 77 -4.02 -0.75 10.31
CA ALA A 77 -2.87 -0.47 9.45
C ALA A 77 -3.31 0.13 8.12
N VAL A 78 -2.45 0.93 7.50
CA VAL A 78 -2.65 1.48 6.15
C VAL A 78 -1.63 0.83 5.22
N ALA A 79 -2.07 0.08 4.20
CA ALA A 79 -1.14 -0.38 3.17
C ALA A 79 -1.04 0.68 2.06
N CYS A 80 0.15 1.26 1.90
CA CYS A 80 0.38 2.34 0.94
C CYS A 80 1.50 1.99 -0.04
N SER A 81 1.25 2.20 -1.34
CA SER A 81 2.23 1.98 -2.41
C SER A 81 3.19 3.16 -2.59
N MET A 82 2.95 4.28 -1.92
CA MET A 82 3.66 5.55 -2.07
C MET A 82 3.59 6.12 -3.51
N ALA A 83 2.51 5.82 -4.22
CA ALA A 83 2.14 6.56 -5.42
C ALA A 83 1.67 7.97 -5.07
N ASP A 84 1.01 8.10 -3.94
CA ASP A 84 0.61 9.34 -3.27
C ASP A 84 0.48 9.10 -1.77
N ALA A 85 0.28 10.17 -1.01
CA ALA A 85 0.05 10.14 0.43
C ALA A 85 -1.42 10.38 0.80
N VAL A 86 -2.37 10.32 -0.14
CA VAL A 86 -3.78 10.68 0.09
C VAL A 86 -4.42 9.74 1.11
N LEU A 87 -4.30 8.42 0.91
CA LEU A 87 -4.86 7.47 1.87
C LEU A 87 -4.28 7.63 3.29
N PRO A 88 -2.95 7.66 3.49
CA PRO A 88 -2.37 7.96 4.80
C PRO A 88 -2.86 9.27 5.41
N HIS A 89 -2.98 10.34 4.61
CA HIS A 89 -3.45 11.65 5.07
C HIS A 89 -4.91 11.60 5.56
N VAL A 90 -5.81 10.99 4.76
CA VAL A 90 -7.23 10.86 5.13
C VAL A 90 -7.38 10.04 6.42
N VAL A 91 -6.61 8.96 6.56
CA VAL A 91 -6.69 8.09 7.74
C VAL A 91 -6.08 8.78 8.97
N ALA A 92 -4.91 9.40 8.85
CA ALA A 92 -4.23 10.07 9.97
C ALA A 92 -5.05 11.23 10.56
N ALA A 93 -5.92 11.86 9.77
CA ALA A 93 -6.80 12.93 10.25
C ALA A 93 -7.77 12.46 11.36
N GLN A 94 -8.09 11.18 11.44
CA GLN A 94 -9.00 10.60 12.43
C GLN A 94 -8.30 9.57 13.35
N LEU A 95 -7.22 8.96 12.86
CA LEU A 95 -6.43 7.94 13.56
C LEU A 95 -4.95 8.36 13.60
N PRO A 96 -4.60 9.44 14.34
CA PRO A 96 -3.21 9.87 14.44
C PRO A 96 -2.32 8.77 15.02
N GLY A 97 -1.10 8.65 14.51
CA GLY A 97 -0.15 7.62 14.91
C GLY A 97 -0.39 6.24 14.28
N VAL A 98 -1.36 6.09 13.36
CA VAL A 98 -1.63 4.83 12.67
C VAL A 98 -0.39 4.31 11.91
N ASP A 99 -0.23 2.98 11.85
CA ASP A 99 0.83 2.34 11.09
C ASP A 99 0.57 2.40 9.59
N VAL A 100 1.55 2.92 8.85
CA VAL A 100 1.57 2.89 7.38
C VAL A 100 2.58 1.84 6.93
N LEU A 101 2.08 0.72 6.45
CA LEU A 101 2.87 -0.40 5.97
C LEU A 101 3.40 -0.11 4.57
N PHE A 102 4.70 0.07 4.46
CA PHE A 102 5.40 0.20 3.20
C PHE A 102 6.04 -1.15 2.83
N LEU A 103 5.51 -1.81 1.80
CA LEU A 103 6.06 -3.09 1.32
C LEU A 103 7.33 -2.83 0.52
N ASP A 104 8.47 -2.80 1.18
CA ASP A 104 9.75 -2.60 0.49
C ASP A 104 10.17 -3.87 -0.25
N THR A 105 9.87 -3.89 -1.53
CA THR A 105 10.15 -5.03 -2.40
C THR A 105 11.62 -5.15 -2.81
N GLY A 106 12.46 -4.15 -2.54
CA GLY A 106 13.83 -4.04 -3.05
C GLY A 106 13.91 -3.68 -4.54
N TYR A 107 12.77 -3.37 -5.18
CA TYR A 107 12.66 -3.01 -6.60
C TYR A 107 11.90 -1.70 -6.83
N HIS A 108 11.81 -0.83 -5.83
CA HIS A 108 11.13 0.45 -6.00
C HIS A 108 11.98 1.47 -6.75
N PHE A 109 11.30 2.40 -7.42
CA PHE A 109 11.92 3.64 -7.89
C PHE A 109 12.45 4.47 -6.71
N THR A 110 13.48 5.27 -6.95
CA THR A 110 14.00 6.22 -5.95
C THR A 110 12.90 7.18 -5.48
N GLU A 111 12.04 7.65 -6.36
CA GLU A 111 10.93 8.55 -6.08
C GLU A 111 9.91 7.94 -5.11
N THR A 112 9.74 6.63 -5.12
CA THR A 112 8.88 5.92 -4.18
C THR A 112 9.43 5.98 -2.76
N TYR A 113 10.74 5.84 -2.58
CA TYR A 113 11.39 6.01 -1.28
C TYR A 113 11.34 7.47 -0.81
N VAL A 114 11.51 8.44 -1.71
CA VAL A 114 11.35 9.86 -1.40
C VAL A 114 9.94 10.14 -0.91
N THR A 115 8.91 9.65 -1.59
CA THR A 115 7.51 9.81 -1.16
C THR A 115 7.26 9.16 0.20
N ARG A 116 7.82 7.96 0.46
CA ARG A 116 7.74 7.30 1.78
C ARG A 116 8.34 8.17 2.89
N ASP A 117 9.51 8.75 2.66
CA ASP A 117 10.20 9.59 3.64
C ASP A 117 9.43 10.89 3.89
N GLU A 118 8.80 11.46 2.85
CA GLU A 118 7.92 12.63 3.00
C GLU A 118 6.64 12.30 3.80
N VAL A 119 6.03 11.13 3.59
CA VAL A 119 4.89 10.65 4.40
C VAL A 119 5.29 10.56 5.87
N ALA A 120 6.43 9.95 6.17
CA ALA A 120 6.94 9.81 7.54
C ALA A 120 7.25 11.16 8.20
N ARG A 121 7.62 12.18 7.41
CA ARG A 121 7.97 13.52 7.91
C ARG A 121 6.75 14.43 8.07
N ALA A 122 5.78 14.33 7.15
CA ALA A 122 4.69 15.31 7.02
C ALA A 122 3.43 14.93 7.78
N LEU A 123 3.19 13.63 7.99
CA LEU A 123 1.97 13.12 8.61
C LEU A 123 2.23 12.56 10.01
N ASP A 124 1.20 12.63 10.85
CA ASP A 124 1.22 11.97 12.16
C ASP A 124 0.89 10.46 11.99
N VAL A 125 1.88 9.72 11.48
CA VAL A 125 1.82 8.29 11.22
C VAL A 125 3.13 7.62 11.59
N ARG A 126 3.11 6.30 11.78
CA ARG A 126 4.31 5.49 11.92
C ARG A 126 4.54 4.69 10.64
N VAL A 127 5.48 5.07 9.81
CA VAL A 127 5.85 4.27 8.62
C VAL A 127 6.64 3.04 9.05
N VAL A 128 6.15 1.87 8.65
CA VAL A 128 6.74 0.56 8.93
C VAL A 128 7.19 -0.08 7.63
N ASP A 129 8.50 -0.25 7.47
CA ASP A 129 9.07 -0.96 6.32
C ASP A 129 8.83 -2.47 6.47
N VAL A 130 8.02 -3.05 5.58
CA VAL A 130 7.69 -4.48 5.55
C VAL A 130 8.58 -5.15 4.51
N LEU A 131 9.57 -5.90 4.98
CA LEU A 131 10.57 -6.54 4.14
C LEU A 131 10.17 -7.98 3.76
N PRO A 132 10.51 -8.44 2.54
CA PRO A 132 10.51 -9.85 2.19
C PRO A 132 11.47 -10.65 3.09
N GLU A 133 11.24 -11.95 3.21
CA GLU A 133 12.14 -12.83 3.96
C GLU A 133 13.54 -12.91 3.34
N GLN A 134 13.59 -12.85 2.01
CA GLN A 134 14.83 -12.90 1.25
C GLN A 134 15.19 -11.53 0.68
N THR A 135 16.47 -11.21 0.67
CA THR A 135 17.02 -10.14 -0.15
C THR A 135 16.84 -10.47 -1.64
N VAL A 136 17.03 -9.49 -2.52
CA VAL A 136 17.02 -9.74 -3.98
C VAL A 136 18.10 -10.75 -4.36
N ALA A 137 19.30 -10.63 -3.80
CA ALA A 137 20.43 -11.53 -4.11
C ALA A 137 20.16 -13.00 -3.68
N GLU A 138 19.52 -13.22 -2.53
CA GLU A 138 19.13 -14.55 -2.06
C GLU A 138 18.02 -15.15 -2.94
N GLN A 139 17.02 -14.34 -3.33
CA GLN A 139 15.99 -14.73 -4.27
C GLN A 139 16.60 -15.12 -5.64
N ASP A 140 17.54 -14.33 -6.15
CA ASP A 140 18.19 -14.60 -7.42
C ASP A 140 19.06 -15.87 -7.35
N ALA A 141 19.67 -16.17 -6.21
CA ALA A 141 20.42 -17.41 -6.01
C ALA A 141 19.50 -18.64 -6.00
N GLU A 142 18.29 -18.54 -5.43
CA GLU A 142 17.34 -19.65 -5.34
C GLU A 142 16.55 -19.86 -6.63
N PHE A 143 16.00 -18.78 -7.20
CA PHE A 143 15.06 -18.84 -8.34
C PHE A 143 15.69 -18.40 -9.68
N GLY A 144 16.94 -17.94 -9.67
CA GLY A 144 17.61 -17.30 -10.81
C GLY A 144 17.25 -15.81 -10.93
N ALA A 145 18.10 -15.05 -11.62
CA ALA A 145 17.95 -13.61 -11.80
C ALA A 145 16.64 -13.22 -12.51
N GLU A 146 16.17 -12.00 -12.27
CA GLU A 146 14.99 -11.41 -12.91
C GLU A 146 13.71 -12.24 -12.76
N LEU A 147 13.44 -12.78 -11.56
CA LEU A 147 12.19 -13.51 -11.28
C LEU A 147 10.95 -12.69 -11.65
N PHE A 148 10.99 -11.36 -11.50
CA PHE A 148 9.91 -10.44 -11.87
C PHE A 148 9.51 -10.52 -13.36
N ALA A 149 10.44 -10.86 -14.25
CA ALA A 149 10.20 -10.98 -15.70
C ALA A 149 9.76 -12.39 -16.08
N ARG A 150 10.31 -13.43 -15.43
CA ARG A 150 10.05 -14.85 -15.76
C ARG A 150 8.80 -15.40 -15.08
N ASP A 151 8.59 -15.06 -13.82
CA ASP A 151 7.40 -15.41 -13.05
C ASP A 151 7.00 -14.24 -12.13
N PRO A 152 6.31 -13.24 -12.69
CA PRO A 152 5.85 -12.08 -11.91
C PRO A 152 4.83 -12.46 -10.84
N GLY A 153 4.16 -13.61 -10.98
CA GLY A 153 3.24 -14.15 -9.97
C GLY A 153 4.00 -14.54 -8.70
N LEU A 154 4.99 -15.40 -8.84
CA LEU A 154 5.84 -15.85 -7.73
C LEU A 154 6.62 -14.69 -7.11
N CYS A 155 7.18 -13.79 -7.94
CA CYS A 155 7.87 -12.60 -7.44
C CYS A 155 6.95 -11.73 -6.55
N CYS A 156 5.71 -11.44 -7.00
CA CYS A 156 4.76 -10.69 -6.19
C CYS A 156 4.34 -11.44 -4.92
N ALA A 157 4.17 -12.77 -4.99
CA ALA A 157 3.86 -13.58 -3.81
C ALA A 157 4.93 -13.42 -2.74
N ARG A 158 6.21 -13.63 -3.10
CA ARG A 158 7.35 -13.56 -2.19
C ARG A 158 7.65 -12.16 -1.67
N ARG A 159 7.49 -11.14 -2.53
CA ARG A 159 7.95 -9.78 -2.18
C ARG A 159 6.83 -8.83 -1.74
N LYS A 160 5.56 -9.23 -1.87
CA LYS A 160 4.42 -8.38 -1.49
C LYS A 160 3.38 -9.13 -0.66
N VAL A 161 2.84 -10.25 -1.18
CA VAL A 161 1.69 -10.92 -0.56
C VAL A 161 2.08 -11.53 0.77
N GLU A 162 3.10 -12.38 0.81
CA GLU A 162 3.58 -13.03 2.03
C GLU A 162 4.07 -12.01 3.09
N PRO A 163 4.88 -10.98 2.74
CA PRO A 163 5.26 -9.94 3.69
C PRO A 163 4.07 -9.18 4.28
N LEU A 164 3.11 -8.77 3.43
CA LEU A 164 1.89 -8.10 3.91
C LEU A 164 1.09 -8.99 4.85
N GLN A 165 0.85 -10.23 4.46
CA GLN A 165 0.11 -11.20 5.26
C GLN A 165 0.74 -11.41 6.65
N ARG A 166 2.07 -11.49 6.70
CA ARG A 166 2.81 -11.58 7.96
C ARG A 166 2.66 -10.32 8.80
N ALA A 167 2.78 -9.13 8.19
CA ALA A 167 2.65 -7.85 8.88
C ALA A 167 1.22 -7.63 9.42
N LEU A 168 0.19 -8.02 8.66
CA LEU A 168 -1.21 -7.85 9.05
C LEU A 168 -1.64 -8.72 10.24
N GLY A 169 -0.87 -9.74 10.61
CA GLY A 169 -1.21 -10.65 11.71
C GLY A 169 -1.42 -9.97 13.08
N GLY A 170 -0.94 -8.74 13.27
CA GLY A 170 -1.08 -7.95 14.51
C GLY A 170 -2.30 -7.02 14.53
N TYR A 171 -3.03 -6.84 13.42
CA TYR A 171 -4.10 -5.86 13.29
C TYR A 171 -5.48 -6.51 13.20
N GLU A 172 -6.53 -5.74 13.43
CA GLU A 172 -7.93 -6.14 13.25
C GLU A 172 -8.51 -5.65 11.93
N LEU A 173 -7.91 -4.59 11.38
CA LEU A 173 -8.28 -4.04 10.08
C LEU A 173 -7.09 -3.45 9.33
N TRP A 174 -7.24 -3.31 8.01
CA TRP A 174 -6.32 -2.57 7.19
C TRP A 174 -7.03 -1.72 6.15
N PHE A 175 -6.48 -0.53 5.91
CA PHE A 175 -6.95 0.38 4.89
C PHE A 175 -6.22 0.14 3.57
N THR A 176 -6.95 0.27 2.45
CA THR A 176 -6.39 0.20 1.09
C THR A 176 -6.83 1.39 0.25
N GLY A 177 -5.95 1.82 -0.66
CA GLY A 177 -6.23 2.89 -1.62
C GLY A 177 -6.89 2.40 -2.90
N VAL A 178 -7.61 1.27 -2.88
CA VAL A 178 -8.32 0.75 -4.06
C VAL A 178 -9.43 1.71 -4.47
N ARG A 179 -9.47 2.04 -5.77
CA ARG A 179 -10.58 2.76 -6.40
C ARG A 179 -11.26 1.87 -7.44
N ARG A 180 -12.58 1.98 -7.55
CA ARG A 180 -13.39 1.15 -8.46
C ARG A 180 -13.05 1.38 -9.93
N GLU A 181 -12.69 2.60 -10.28
CA GLU A 181 -12.33 2.96 -11.66
C GLU A 181 -11.02 2.34 -12.16
N GLU A 182 -10.13 1.93 -11.25
CA GLU A 182 -8.77 1.50 -11.63
C GLU A 182 -8.73 0.22 -12.47
N ALA A 183 -9.71 -0.66 -12.32
CA ALA A 183 -9.80 -1.90 -13.09
C ALA A 183 -11.21 -2.53 -12.99
N PRO A 184 -11.66 -3.28 -14.02
CA PRO A 184 -12.93 -4.01 -13.98
C PRO A 184 -13.03 -4.97 -12.78
N THR A 185 -11.92 -5.54 -12.34
CA THR A 185 -11.85 -6.43 -11.16
C THR A 185 -12.17 -5.70 -9.85
N ARG A 186 -12.14 -4.37 -9.84
CA ARG A 186 -12.36 -3.51 -8.66
C ARG A 186 -13.72 -2.80 -8.68
N ALA A 187 -14.45 -2.87 -9.79
CA ALA A 187 -15.70 -2.10 -10.02
C ALA A 187 -16.73 -2.22 -8.90
N ASN A 188 -16.76 -3.35 -8.20
CA ASN A 188 -17.73 -3.63 -7.11
C ASN A 188 -17.05 -3.67 -5.73
N THR A 189 -15.89 -3.04 -5.55
CA THR A 189 -15.21 -2.99 -4.25
C THR A 189 -16.09 -2.27 -3.22
N PRO A 190 -16.49 -2.91 -2.11
CA PRO A 190 -17.28 -2.27 -1.06
C PRO A 190 -16.40 -1.39 -0.17
N LEU A 191 -17.02 -0.50 0.61
CA LEU A 191 -16.31 0.33 1.59
C LEU A 191 -15.67 -0.52 2.70
N LEU A 192 -16.40 -1.52 3.18
CA LEU A 192 -15.91 -2.50 4.16
C LEU A 192 -16.09 -3.92 3.61
N GLN A 193 -15.09 -4.77 3.77
CA GLN A 193 -15.20 -6.19 3.46
C GLN A 193 -14.42 -7.03 4.45
N TRP A 194 -14.87 -8.26 4.64
CA TRP A 194 -14.09 -9.27 5.33
C TRP A 194 -12.99 -9.80 4.41
N ASP A 195 -11.74 -9.71 4.86
CA ASP A 195 -10.60 -10.27 4.15
C ASP A 195 -10.36 -11.71 4.66
N GLU A 196 -10.89 -12.68 3.90
CA GLU A 196 -10.78 -14.10 4.26
C GLU A 196 -9.34 -14.59 4.34
N ARG A 197 -8.46 -14.06 3.48
CA ARG A 197 -7.06 -14.46 3.43
C ARG A 197 -6.31 -14.06 4.70
N ASN A 198 -6.55 -12.85 5.17
CA ASN A 198 -5.83 -12.27 6.29
C ASN A 198 -6.62 -12.38 7.62
N GLY A 199 -7.90 -12.76 7.57
CA GLY A 199 -8.76 -12.93 8.73
C GLY A 199 -9.04 -11.64 9.48
N LEU A 200 -9.24 -10.51 8.77
CA LEU A 200 -9.46 -9.19 9.34
C LEU A 200 -10.34 -8.31 8.42
N ILE A 201 -10.69 -7.12 8.84
CA ILE A 201 -11.48 -6.19 8.05
C ILE A 201 -10.59 -5.46 7.04
N LYS A 202 -11.02 -5.38 5.79
CA LYS A 202 -10.43 -4.53 4.76
C LYS A 202 -11.33 -3.33 4.52
N VAL A 203 -10.76 -2.13 4.64
CA VAL A 203 -11.45 -0.84 4.53
C VAL A 203 -10.95 -0.12 3.28
N ASN A 204 -11.86 0.29 2.41
CA ASN A 204 -11.57 0.93 1.14
C ASN A 204 -12.23 2.33 1.08
N PRO A 205 -11.73 3.32 1.84
CA PRO A 205 -12.41 4.61 1.97
C PRO A 205 -12.41 5.42 0.67
N LEU A 206 -11.46 5.14 -0.23
CA LEU A 206 -11.34 5.82 -1.52
C LEU A 206 -12.03 5.06 -2.66
N ALA A 207 -12.84 4.01 -2.36
CA ALA A 207 -13.40 3.12 -3.39
C ALA A 207 -14.21 3.86 -4.46
N ALA A 208 -14.97 4.88 -4.07
CA ALA A 208 -15.80 5.66 -4.98
C ALA A 208 -15.06 6.81 -5.69
N TRP A 209 -13.82 7.12 -5.29
CA TRP A 209 -13.08 8.25 -5.83
C TRP A 209 -12.58 7.97 -7.25
N THR A 210 -12.60 9.03 -8.06
CA THR A 210 -11.88 9.08 -9.34
C THR A 210 -10.42 9.49 -9.13
N PHE A 211 -9.59 9.31 -10.15
CA PHE A 211 -8.21 9.78 -10.14
C PHE A 211 -8.12 11.31 -10.03
N ASP A 212 -9.03 12.01 -10.71
CA ASP A 212 -9.10 13.47 -10.66
C ASP A 212 -9.47 13.95 -9.25
N GLU A 213 -10.46 13.35 -8.60
CA GLU A 213 -10.82 13.66 -7.21
C GLU A 213 -9.67 13.40 -6.24
N LEU A 214 -8.88 12.35 -6.46
CA LEU A 214 -7.68 12.07 -5.67
C LEU A 214 -6.64 13.20 -5.83
N LEU A 215 -6.39 13.64 -7.07
CA LEU A 215 -5.44 14.72 -7.34
C LEU A 215 -5.94 16.07 -6.84
N ASP A 216 -7.24 16.37 -6.98
CA ASP A 216 -7.88 17.58 -6.45
C ASP A 216 -7.75 17.62 -4.92
N TYR A 217 -8.02 16.51 -4.25
CA TYR A 217 -7.81 16.38 -2.80
C TYR A 217 -6.34 16.62 -2.42
N ALA A 218 -5.41 15.99 -3.14
CA ALA A 218 -3.98 16.15 -2.89
C ALA A 218 -3.55 17.61 -3.04
N GLY A 219 -4.02 18.30 -4.10
CA GLY A 219 -3.75 19.72 -4.34
C GLY A 219 -4.34 20.64 -3.26
N ALA A 220 -5.62 20.43 -2.92
CA ALA A 220 -6.32 21.24 -1.93
C ALA A 220 -5.73 21.11 -0.50
N ASN A 221 -5.20 19.95 -0.15
CA ASN A 221 -4.63 19.66 1.17
C ASN A 221 -3.09 19.65 1.20
N GLN A 222 -2.43 20.00 0.09
CA GLN A 222 -0.96 19.97 -0.04
C GLN A 222 -0.34 18.61 0.29
N VAL A 223 -1.05 17.54 -0.08
CA VAL A 223 -0.62 16.15 0.15
C VAL A 223 0.42 15.75 -0.90
N THR A 224 1.48 15.09 -0.47
CA THR A 224 2.55 14.61 -1.35
C THR A 224 2.04 13.60 -2.37
N VAL A 225 2.37 13.85 -3.64
CA VAL A 225 2.17 12.93 -4.76
C VAL A 225 3.54 12.56 -5.32
N ASN A 226 3.73 11.29 -5.67
CA ASN A 226 4.97 10.79 -6.22
C ASN A 226 5.30 11.50 -7.55
N LEU A 227 6.52 11.99 -7.68
CA LEU A 227 6.96 12.77 -8.82
C LEU A 227 6.79 12.02 -10.16
N LEU A 228 6.87 10.69 -10.16
CA LEU A 228 6.67 9.87 -11.35
C LEU A 228 5.29 10.07 -12.00
N MET A 229 4.25 10.46 -11.23
CA MET A 229 2.93 10.74 -11.81
C MET A 229 2.99 11.88 -12.83
N SER A 230 3.80 12.92 -12.59
CA SER A 230 4.01 14.01 -13.55
C SER A 230 4.91 13.61 -14.73
N HIS A 231 5.54 12.42 -14.68
CA HIS A 231 6.39 11.87 -15.73
C HIS A 231 5.72 10.72 -16.51
N GLY A 232 4.40 10.66 -16.50
CA GLY A 232 3.64 9.67 -17.30
C GLY A 232 3.49 8.31 -16.62
N TYR A 233 3.59 8.21 -15.29
CA TYR A 233 3.35 6.98 -14.53
C TYR A 233 2.07 7.09 -13.68
N PRO A 234 0.88 6.98 -14.27
CA PRO A 234 -0.39 7.10 -13.52
C PRO A 234 -0.64 5.94 -12.55
N SER A 235 0.09 4.84 -12.69
CA SER A 235 0.07 3.68 -11.78
C SER A 235 1.49 3.23 -11.48
N ILE A 236 1.93 3.35 -10.23
CA ILE A 236 3.30 3.08 -9.81
C ILE A 236 3.38 1.76 -9.05
N GLY A 237 4.40 0.96 -9.36
CA GLY A 237 4.76 -0.27 -8.67
C GLY A 237 6.26 -0.46 -8.59
N CYS A 238 6.73 -1.72 -8.67
CA CYS A 238 8.17 -1.99 -8.79
C CYS A 238 8.69 -1.43 -10.12
N GLU A 239 9.87 -0.84 -10.10
CA GLU A 239 10.53 -0.23 -11.27
C GLU A 239 10.60 -1.18 -12.49
N PRO A 240 11.10 -2.44 -12.36
CA PRO A 240 11.16 -3.35 -13.49
C PRO A 240 9.78 -3.79 -14.04
N CYS A 241 8.69 -3.58 -13.27
CA CYS A 241 7.33 -3.96 -13.64
C CYS A 241 6.45 -2.77 -14.02
N THR A 242 7.02 -1.57 -14.18
CA THR A 242 6.23 -0.35 -14.42
C THR A 242 6.88 0.48 -15.52
N LYS A 243 6.08 0.85 -16.52
CA LYS A 243 6.48 1.72 -17.64
C LYS A 243 5.59 2.95 -17.67
N PRO A 244 6.04 4.05 -18.26
CA PRO A 244 5.18 5.20 -18.52
C PRO A 244 4.08 4.82 -19.52
N VAL A 245 2.97 5.53 -19.45
CA VAL A 245 1.77 5.34 -20.28
C VAL A 245 1.55 6.59 -21.10
N ALA A 246 1.17 6.44 -22.37
CA ALA A 246 0.84 7.57 -23.22
C ALA A 246 -0.50 8.20 -22.80
N GLU A 247 -0.67 9.47 -23.14
CA GLU A 247 -1.92 10.19 -22.85
C GLU A 247 -3.11 9.52 -23.56
N GLY A 248 -4.18 9.26 -22.79
CA GLY A 248 -5.40 8.62 -23.29
C GLY A 248 -5.38 7.09 -23.28
N GLU A 249 -4.26 6.44 -22.90
CA GLU A 249 -4.22 4.99 -22.69
C GLU A 249 -4.73 4.61 -21.29
N ASP A 250 -5.05 3.33 -21.10
CA ASP A 250 -5.40 2.80 -19.77
C ASP A 250 -4.27 3.09 -18.78
N PRO A 251 -4.56 3.79 -17.66
CA PRO A 251 -3.56 4.15 -16.64
C PRO A 251 -2.74 2.96 -16.11
N ARG A 252 -3.25 1.74 -16.21
CA ARG A 252 -2.56 0.52 -15.75
C ARG A 252 -1.87 -0.25 -16.87
N SER A 253 -1.96 0.19 -18.14
CA SER A 253 -1.30 -0.48 -19.29
C SER A 253 0.22 -0.57 -19.14
N GLY A 254 0.84 0.36 -18.40
CA GLY A 254 2.25 0.32 -18.07
C GLY A 254 2.66 -0.73 -17.02
N ARG A 255 1.67 -1.35 -16.31
CA ARG A 255 1.94 -2.37 -15.29
C ARG A 255 2.09 -3.75 -15.93
N TRP A 256 3.22 -4.42 -15.68
CA TRP A 256 3.55 -5.71 -16.28
C TRP A 256 3.38 -5.73 -17.82
N ALA A 257 3.70 -4.61 -18.48
CA ALA A 257 3.53 -4.45 -19.93
C ALA A 257 4.18 -5.61 -20.70
N GLY A 258 3.38 -6.28 -21.55
CA GLY A 258 3.79 -7.46 -22.30
C GLY A 258 3.64 -8.80 -21.57
N LEU A 259 3.10 -8.80 -20.34
CA LEU A 259 2.82 -10.02 -19.57
C LEU A 259 1.30 -10.19 -19.35
N ALA A 260 0.84 -11.43 -19.25
CA ALA A 260 -0.57 -11.76 -18.99
C ALA A 260 -0.95 -11.57 -17.51
N LYS A 261 -0.53 -10.46 -16.89
CA LYS A 261 -0.76 -10.14 -15.48
C LYS A 261 -1.36 -8.74 -15.35
N THR A 262 -2.46 -8.61 -14.61
CA THR A 262 -3.17 -7.34 -14.39
C THR A 262 -3.18 -6.90 -12.93
N GLU A 263 -2.98 -7.83 -11.97
CA GLU A 263 -3.03 -7.55 -10.54
C GLU A 263 -1.86 -8.19 -9.80
N CYS A 264 -1.40 -7.54 -8.72
CA CYS A 264 -0.30 -8.03 -7.90
C CYS A 264 -0.68 -9.14 -6.91
N GLY A 265 -1.98 -9.40 -6.73
CA GLY A 265 -2.51 -10.41 -5.81
C GLY A 265 -2.73 -9.93 -4.37
N LEU A 266 -2.49 -8.66 -4.07
CA LEU A 266 -2.77 -8.09 -2.74
C LEU A 266 -4.28 -7.92 -2.47
N HIS A 267 -5.07 -7.74 -3.53
CA HIS A 267 -6.49 -7.41 -3.46
C HIS A 267 -7.41 -8.50 -4.03
N LEU A 268 -6.84 -9.67 -4.28
CA LEU A 268 -7.57 -10.85 -4.81
C LEU A 268 -8.05 -11.74 -3.66
#